data_0f49a603ce5cb475075219cc3fe129ed
#
_entry.id   0f49a603ce5cb475075219cc3fe129ed
#
_cell.length_a   1.000
_cell.length_b   1.000
_cell.length_c   1.000
_cell.angle_alpha   90.00
_cell.angle_beta   90.00
_cell.angle_gamma   90.00
#
_symmetry.space_group_name_H-M   'P 1'
#
loop_
_entity.id
_entity.type
_entity.pdbx_description
1 polymer ?
#
loop_
_entity_poly.entity_id
_entity_poly.type
_entity_poly.pdbx_seq_one_letter_code
_entity_poly.pdbx_strand_id
1 'polypeptide(L)'
;MKLSDYRKGLVSEHRLQVLVLQHLGLHAVKEAYWFAIPNAARRSMGLAARMKKEGMRAGVADICVMLAGGRTVWIEMKTVK
;
A
#
# COMPACT_ATOMS: atom_id res chain seq x y z
N MET A 1 3.82 1.98 16.72
CA MET A 1 2.80 0.91 16.73
C MET A 1 3.30 -0.28 17.54
N LYS A 2 2.45 -0.82 18.38
CA LYS A 2 2.75 -2.02 19.14
C LYS A 2 2.22 -3.25 18.41
N LEU A 3 2.98 -4.33 18.44
CA LEU A 3 2.56 -5.59 17.83
C LEU A 3 1.24 -6.10 18.44
N SER A 4 1.04 -5.88 19.74
CA SER A 4 -0.21 -6.26 20.40
C SER A 4 -1.42 -5.52 19.82
N ASP A 5 -1.27 -4.26 19.46
CA ASP A 5 -2.35 -3.50 18.82
C ASP A 5 -2.71 -4.07 17.45
N TYR A 6 -1.70 -4.43 16.65
CA TYR A 6 -1.91 -5.08 15.36
C TYR A 6 -2.68 -6.40 15.53
N ARG A 7 -2.25 -7.24 16.47
CA ARG A 7 -2.89 -8.55 16.73
C ARG A 7 -4.34 -8.42 17.19
N LYS A 8 -4.67 -7.33 17.88
CA LYS A 8 -6.02 -7.06 18.34
C LYS A 8 -6.90 -6.40 17.30
N GLY A 9 -6.37 -6.14 16.12
CA GLY A 9 -7.11 -5.46 15.05
C GLY A 9 -7.33 -3.98 15.31
N LEU A 10 -6.51 -3.36 16.15
CA LEU A 10 -6.62 -1.93 16.50
C LEU A 10 -5.89 -1.02 15.52
N VAL A 11 -5.14 -1.59 14.59
CA VAL A 11 -4.40 -0.83 13.58
C VAL A 11 -5.16 -0.85 12.27
N SER A 12 -5.52 0.32 11.75
CA SER A 12 -6.18 0.44 10.45
C SER A 12 -5.19 0.18 9.31
N GLU A 13 -5.70 -0.20 8.14
CA GLU A 13 -4.87 -0.34 6.95
C GLU A 13 -4.17 0.95 6.59
N HIS A 14 -4.87 2.09 6.71
CA HIS A 14 -4.29 3.41 6.44
C HIS A 14 -3.07 3.66 7.34
N ARG A 15 -3.21 3.45 8.65
CA ARG A 15 -2.10 3.67 9.59
C ARG A 15 -0.94 2.72 9.29
N LEU A 16 -1.23 1.46 8.99
CA LEU A 16 -0.21 0.49 8.64
C LEU A 16 0.55 0.94 7.40
N GLN A 17 -0.16 1.42 6.38
CA GLN A 17 0.46 1.91 5.15
C GLN A 17 1.36 3.10 5.40
N VAL A 18 0.93 4.06 6.22
CA VAL A 18 1.74 5.22 6.59
C VAL A 18 3.02 4.78 7.28
N LEU A 19 2.94 3.82 8.21
CA LEU A 19 4.10 3.31 8.92
C LEU A 19 5.07 2.60 7.99
N VAL A 20 4.57 1.82 7.03
CA VAL A 20 5.42 1.15 6.03
C VAL A 20 6.13 2.18 5.16
N LEU A 21 5.43 3.22 4.72
CA LEU A 21 6.05 4.28 3.91
C LEU A 21 7.13 5.02 4.69
N GLN A 22 6.91 5.30 5.97
CA GLN A 22 7.91 5.91 6.83
C GLN A 22 9.14 5.01 6.98
N HIS A 23 8.90 3.71 7.17
CA HIS A 23 9.98 2.72 7.28
C HIS A 23 10.82 2.68 6.00
N LEU A 24 10.18 2.66 4.85
CA LEU A 24 10.88 2.71 3.56
C LEU A 24 11.73 3.97 3.43
N GLY A 25 11.20 5.11 3.85
CA GLY A 25 11.94 6.38 3.81
C GLY A 25 13.20 6.38 4.67
N LEU A 26 13.20 5.61 5.77
CA LEU A 26 14.33 5.55 6.69
C LEU A 26 15.34 4.45 6.35
N HIS A 27 14.90 3.33 5.78
CA HIS A 27 15.70 2.12 5.70
C HIS A 27 15.92 1.58 4.28
N ALA A 28 15.17 2.03 3.29
CA ALA A 28 15.33 1.54 1.93
C ALA A 28 16.68 1.96 1.36
N VAL A 29 17.21 1.15 0.44
CA VAL A 29 18.45 1.48 -0.25
C VAL A 29 18.27 2.75 -1.09
N LYS A 30 19.36 3.46 -1.31
CA LYS A 30 19.34 4.78 -1.96
C LYS A 30 18.67 4.76 -3.34
N GLU A 31 18.84 3.69 -4.09
CA GLU A 31 18.33 3.56 -5.45
C GLU A 31 16.89 3.08 -5.51
N ALA A 32 16.28 2.75 -4.37
CA ALA A 32 14.89 2.29 -4.34
C ALA A 32 13.94 3.45 -4.60
N TYR A 33 12.90 3.18 -5.37
CA TYR A 33 11.82 4.11 -5.61
C TYR A 33 10.50 3.41 -5.30
N TRP A 34 9.65 4.07 -4.53
CA TRP A 34 8.37 3.45 -4.13
C TRP A 34 7.23 4.44 -4.22
N PHE A 35 6.04 3.93 -4.40
CA PHE A 35 4.84 4.74 -4.49
C PHE A 35 3.61 3.93 -4.11
N ALA A 36 2.59 4.62 -3.60
CA ALA A 36 1.29 3.99 -3.32
C ALA A 36 0.51 3.82 -4.63
N ILE A 37 -0.23 2.74 -4.70
CA ILE A 37 -1.09 2.45 -5.85
C ILE A 37 -2.52 2.83 -5.47
N PRO A 38 -3.19 3.70 -6.24
CA PRO A 38 -4.58 4.06 -5.95
C PRO A 38 -5.48 2.84 -5.96
N ASN A 39 -6.37 2.77 -4.97
CA ASN A 39 -7.32 1.68 -4.85
C ASN A 39 -8.74 2.16 -5.10
N ALA A 40 -9.39 1.65 -6.14
CA ALA A 40 -10.74 2.04 -6.52
C ALA A 40 -11.77 1.74 -5.43
N ALA A 41 -11.55 0.73 -4.60
CA ALA A 41 -12.49 0.34 -3.55
C ALA A 41 -12.67 1.40 -2.45
N ARG A 42 -11.75 2.35 -2.34
CA ARG A 42 -11.81 3.44 -1.34
C ARG A 42 -12.41 4.72 -1.88
N ARG A 43 -13.02 4.68 -3.06
CA ARG A 43 -13.58 5.84 -3.72
C ARG A 43 -15.09 5.76 -3.78
N SER A 44 -15.74 6.87 -4.11
CA SER A 44 -17.18 6.86 -4.40
C SER A 44 -17.47 5.91 -5.56
N MET A 45 -18.71 5.43 -5.66
CA MET A 45 -19.09 4.51 -6.74
C MET A 45 -18.84 5.10 -8.13
N GLY A 46 -19.17 6.36 -8.32
CA GLY A 46 -18.94 7.03 -9.62
C GLY A 46 -17.46 7.13 -9.95
N LEU A 47 -16.65 7.54 -8.99
CA LEU A 47 -15.21 7.64 -9.18
C LEU A 47 -14.58 6.26 -9.35
N ALA A 48 -15.02 5.27 -8.58
CA ALA A 48 -14.52 3.90 -8.70
C ALA A 48 -14.82 3.32 -10.08
N ALA A 49 -16.01 3.54 -10.61
CA ALA A 49 -16.38 3.08 -11.97
C ALA A 49 -15.51 3.74 -13.03
N ARG A 50 -15.24 5.04 -12.89
CA ARG A 50 -14.35 5.77 -13.79
C ARG A 50 -12.92 5.23 -13.73
N MET A 51 -12.41 5.01 -12.53
CA MET A 51 -11.06 4.48 -12.32
C MET A 51 -10.90 3.09 -12.92
N LYS A 52 -11.94 2.25 -12.84
CA LYS A 52 -11.92 0.92 -13.47
C LYS A 52 -11.80 1.03 -15.00
N LYS A 53 -12.51 1.97 -15.61
CA LYS A 53 -12.38 2.20 -17.06
C LYS A 53 -10.97 2.65 -17.43
N GLU A 54 -10.30 3.35 -16.53
CA GLU A 54 -8.93 3.82 -16.73
C GLU A 54 -7.87 2.76 -16.36
N GLY A 55 -8.30 1.53 -16.09
CA GLY A 55 -7.39 0.42 -15.82
C GLY A 55 -7.17 0.07 -14.36
N MET A 56 -7.84 0.75 -13.44
CA MET A 56 -7.75 0.41 -12.03
C MET A 56 -8.46 -0.91 -11.74
N ARG A 57 -7.87 -1.72 -10.90
CA ARG A 57 -8.43 -3.02 -10.54
C ARG A 57 -8.44 -3.18 -9.03
N ALA A 58 -9.50 -3.80 -8.50
CA ALA A 58 -9.52 -4.25 -7.12
C ALA A 58 -8.53 -5.40 -6.93
N GLY A 59 -7.97 -5.51 -5.74
CA GLY A 59 -7.07 -6.62 -5.41
C GLY A 59 -5.62 -6.45 -5.85
N VAL A 60 -5.26 -5.30 -6.42
CA VAL A 60 -3.84 -5.02 -6.67
C VAL A 60 -3.15 -4.61 -5.37
N ALA A 61 -1.83 -4.74 -5.32
CA ALA A 61 -1.04 -4.35 -4.17
C ALA A 61 -1.18 -2.87 -3.84
N ASP A 62 -0.94 -2.50 -2.59
CA ASP A 62 -1.08 -1.13 -2.10
C ASP A 62 0.14 -0.27 -2.39
N ILE A 63 1.33 -0.87 -2.41
CA ILE A 63 2.59 -0.16 -2.62
C ILE A 63 3.45 -0.94 -3.60
N CYS A 64 4.09 -0.24 -4.52
CA CYS A 64 5.08 -0.79 -5.42
C CYS A 64 6.45 -0.25 -5.04
N VAL A 65 7.44 -1.13 -4.89
CA VAL A 65 8.84 -0.75 -4.64
C VAL A 65 9.68 -1.22 -5.82
N MET A 66 10.32 -0.28 -6.49
CA MET A 66 11.20 -0.56 -7.63
C MET A 66 12.64 -0.50 -7.18
N LEU A 67 13.38 -1.56 -7.41
CA LEU A 67 14.79 -1.69 -7.03
C LEU A 67 15.67 -1.64 -8.27
N ALA A 68 16.96 -1.37 -8.06
CA ALA A 68 17.95 -1.42 -9.15
C ALA A 68 17.97 -2.81 -9.79
N GLY A 69 18.31 -2.87 -11.07
CA GLY A 69 18.37 -4.14 -11.80
C GLY A 69 17.02 -4.65 -12.27
N GLY A 70 16.00 -3.80 -12.29
CA GLY A 70 14.68 -4.16 -12.80
C GLY A 70 13.83 -5.00 -11.86
N ARG A 71 14.21 -5.12 -10.60
CA ARG A 71 13.42 -5.87 -9.62
C ARG A 71 12.32 -5.01 -9.05
N THR A 72 11.16 -5.62 -8.82
CA THR A 72 9.99 -4.95 -8.26
C THR A 72 9.43 -5.76 -7.10
N VAL A 73 9.10 -5.07 -6.01
CA VAL A 73 8.45 -5.69 -4.86
C VAL A 73 7.07 -5.07 -4.69
N TRP A 74 6.05 -5.91 -4.55
CA TRP A 74 4.68 -5.50 -4.33
C TRP A 74 4.31 -5.74 -2.88
N ILE A 75 3.79 -4.72 -2.22
CA ILE A 75 3.40 -4.81 -0.81
C ILE A 75 1.90 -4.60 -0.69
N GLU A 76 1.22 -5.55 -0.08
CA GLU A 76 -0.20 -5.43 0.22
C GLU A 76 -0.40 -5.34 1.72
N MET A 77 -1.19 -4.36 2.17
CA MET A 77 -1.48 -4.19 3.58
C MET A 77 -2.58 -5.15 4.01
N LYS A 78 -2.35 -5.84 5.12
CA LYS A 78 -3.35 -6.70 5.74
C LYS A 78 -3.45 -6.38 7.22
N THR A 79 -4.65 -6.29 7.73
CA THR A 79 -4.92 -6.14 9.15
C THR A 79 -5.58 -7.40 9.69
N VAL A 80 -5.62 -7.54 11.01
CA VAL A 80 -6.14 -8.72 11.69
C VAL A 80 -7.68 -8.63 11.82
N LYS A 81 -8.35 -8.39 10.75
CA LYS A 81 -9.81 -8.35 10.78
C LYS A 81 -10.39 -9.08 9.60
#